data_d244cfd3256e28e4edacbfc9a164dcd1
#
_entry.id   d244cfd3256e28e4edacbfc9a164dcd1
#
_cell.length_a   1.000
_cell.length_b   1.000
_cell.length_c   1.000
_cell.angle_alpha   90.00
_cell.angle_beta   90.00
_cell.angle_gamma   90.00
#
_symmetry.space_group_name_H-M   'P 1'
#
loop_
_entity.id
_entity.type
_entity.pdbx_description
1 polymer ?
#
loop_
_entity_poly.entity_id
_entity_poly.type
_entity_poly.pdbx_seq_one_letter_code
_entity_poly.pdbx_strand_id
1 'polypeptide(L)'
;MPYDIKDIIEPVLDNQYFFEVMPHFAKNVVVGFGRLGGRSVGIVANQPAWLAGVLDIDASDKAARFIRFCDCFNIPLITFEDVPGFLPGTVQEHNGIIRHGAKIVIPLITFEDVPGFLPGTIQEHNGIIRHGAKIVYAYAEATVPKVTLITRKAYGGAYIVMSSKPTGADVNLAYPQAEIAVMGAAGAVNILYRKSTPEEKQEIIKDYEDKFSNPYCAAERGLIDEVIMPRDTRYKLIQALEMCHNKNQSNPPKKHGNMPL
;
A
#
# COMPACT_ATOMS: atom_id res chain seq x y z
N MET A 1 -12.02 -7.59 -13.69
CA MET A 1 -12.07 -6.86 -14.97
C MET A 1 -11.15 -5.67 -14.84
N PRO A 2 -10.21 -5.41 -15.75
CA PRO A 2 -9.35 -4.23 -15.64
C PRO A 2 -10.19 -2.95 -15.74
N TYR A 3 -9.84 -1.96 -14.92
CA TYR A 3 -10.50 -0.65 -14.86
C TYR A 3 -9.46 0.46 -14.96
N ASP A 4 -9.87 1.67 -15.33
CA ASP A 4 -8.97 2.83 -15.29
C ASP A 4 -8.91 3.38 -13.87
N ILE A 5 -7.72 3.46 -13.29
CA ILE A 5 -7.54 3.97 -11.93
C ILE A 5 -7.99 5.44 -11.79
N LYS A 6 -8.05 6.19 -12.89
CA LYS A 6 -8.54 7.57 -12.88
C LYS A 6 -10.00 7.67 -12.50
N ASP A 7 -10.81 6.64 -12.79
CA ASP A 7 -12.21 6.56 -12.37
C ASP A 7 -12.35 6.56 -10.83
N ILE A 8 -11.27 6.20 -10.11
CA ILE A 8 -11.21 6.25 -8.64
C ILE A 8 -10.52 7.53 -8.17
N ILE A 9 -9.48 7.99 -8.86
CA ILE A 9 -8.70 9.19 -8.48
C ILE A 9 -9.57 10.45 -8.58
N GLU A 10 -10.23 10.65 -9.73
CA GLU A 10 -10.96 11.88 -10.02
C GLU A 10 -12.06 12.19 -9.01
N PRO A 11 -12.94 11.23 -8.62
CA PRO A 11 -13.97 11.48 -7.61
C PRO A 11 -13.44 11.87 -6.21
N VAL A 12 -12.20 11.50 -5.89
CA VAL A 12 -11.58 11.85 -4.60
C VAL A 12 -11.06 13.29 -4.60
N LEU A 13 -10.70 13.83 -5.76
CA LEU A 13 -10.10 15.15 -5.91
C LEU A 13 -11.15 16.28 -5.98
N ASP A 14 -10.72 17.50 -5.65
CA ASP A 14 -11.52 18.70 -5.79
C ASP A 14 -11.85 18.93 -7.26
N ASN A 15 -13.14 19.23 -7.55
CA ASN A 15 -13.65 19.45 -8.89
C ASN A 15 -13.38 18.29 -9.87
N GLN A 16 -13.05 17.10 -9.37
CA GLN A 16 -12.68 15.92 -10.17
C GLN A 16 -11.52 16.23 -11.14
N TYR A 17 -10.64 17.15 -10.76
CA TYR A 17 -9.55 17.60 -11.60
C TYR A 17 -8.23 16.89 -11.22
N PHE A 18 -7.71 16.13 -12.17
CA PHE A 18 -6.43 15.46 -12.09
C PHE A 18 -5.50 15.90 -13.21
N PHE A 19 -4.34 16.43 -12.87
CA PHE A 19 -3.29 16.81 -13.81
C PHE A 19 -2.25 15.70 -13.90
N GLU A 20 -2.41 14.81 -14.88
CA GLU A 20 -1.49 13.68 -15.10
C GLU A 20 -0.14 14.17 -15.67
N VAL A 21 0.96 13.65 -15.11
CA VAL A 21 2.34 13.90 -15.55
C VAL A 21 2.89 12.64 -16.23
N MET A 22 3.57 12.83 -17.37
CA MET A 22 4.14 11.76 -18.19
C MET A 22 3.11 10.65 -18.60
N PRO A 23 1.95 10.98 -19.19
CA PRO A 23 0.87 10.03 -19.47
C PRO A 23 1.27 8.96 -20.51
N HIS A 24 2.30 9.20 -21.30
CA HIS A 24 2.75 8.29 -22.36
C HIS A 24 3.94 7.42 -21.98
N PHE A 25 4.54 7.64 -20.80
CA PHE A 25 5.67 6.86 -20.29
C PHE A 25 5.23 5.99 -19.13
N ALA A 26 5.65 4.72 -19.11
CA ALA A 26 5.33 3.73 -18.07
C ALA A 26 3.85 3.79 -17.66
N LYS A 27 2.96 3.43 -18.60
CA LYS A 27 1.49 3.58 -18.44
C LYS A 27 0.88 2.71 -17.33
N ASN A 28 1.60 1.71 -16.86
CA ASN A 28 1.26 0.86 -15.72
C ASN A 28 1.31 1.59 -14.37
N VAL A 29 1.88 2.81 -14.35
CA VAL A 29 1.82 3.73 -13.19
C VAL A 29 1.36 5.11 -13.65
N VAL A 30 0.38 5.66 -12.96
CA VAL A 30 -0.14 7.02 -13.14
C VAL A 30 0.44 7.91 -12.05
N VAL A 31 0.99 9.06 -12.42
CA VAL A 31 1.47 10.08 -11.48
C VAL A 31 0.94 11.44 -11.90
N GLY A 32 0.64 12.31 -10.95
CA GLY A 32 0.11 13.63 -11.26
C GLY A 32 -0.27 14.43 -10.03
N PHE A 33 -0.90 15.57 -10.25
CA PHE A 33 -1.30 16.50 -9.21
C PHE A 33 -2.81 16.70 -9.18
N GLY A 34 -3.33 16.95 -7.99
CA GLY A 34 -4.70 17.36 -7.76
C GLY A 34 -4.83 18.24 -6.53
N ARG A 35 -6.05 18.51 -6.13
CA ARG A 35 -6.33 19.17 -4.86
C ARG A 35 -7.28 18.33 -4.01
N LEU A 36 -7.06 18.34 -2.70
CA LEU A 36 -7.91 17.68 -1.73
C LEU A 36 -8.18 18.64 -0.57
N GLY A 37 -9.44 19.10 -0.48
CA GLY A 37 -9.81 20.12 0.51
C GLY A 37 -9.06 21.45 0.31
N GLY A 38 -8.83 21.87 -0.95
CA GLY A 38 -8.09 23.08 -1.32
C GLY A 38 -6.55 22.94 -1.27
N ARG A 39 -6.00 21.85 -0.70
CA ARG A 39 -4.55 21.60 -0.62
C ARG A 39 -4.05 20.88 -1.85
N SER A 40 -2.91 21.29 -2.37
CA SER A 40 -2.23 20.57 -3.45
C SER A 40 -1.70 19.23 -2.95
N VAL A 41 -1.96 18.17 -3.72
CA VAL A 41 -1.49 16.81 -3.44
C VAL A 41 -0.90 16.20 -4.70
N GLY A 42 0.14 15.38 -4.53
CA GLY A 42 0.66 14.51 -5.56
C GLY A 42 -0.06 13.16 -5.52
N ILE A 43 -0.31 12.58 -6.66
CA ILE A 43 -0.96 11.28 -6.82
C ILE A 43 0.03 10.30 -7.42
N VAL A 44 0.15 9.12 -6.85
CA VAL A 44 0.84 7.96 -7.43
C VAL A 44 -0.12 6.79 -7.41
N ALA A 45 -0.33 6.15 -8.54
CA ALA A 45 -1.31 5.07 -8.64
C ALA A 45 -0.85 3.97 -9.60
N ASN A 46 -1.15 2.73 -9.30
CA ASN A 46 -1.05 1.64 -10.27
C ASN A 46 -2.21 1.72 -11.25
N GLN A 47 -1.96 1.40 -12.54
CA GLN A 47 -2.97 1.39 -13.58
C GLN A 47 -3.36 -0.05 -13.95
N PRO A 48 -4.45 -0.61 -13.39
CA PRO A 48 -4.85 -2.00 -13.66
C PRO A 48 -5.20 -2.27 -15.12
N ALA A 49 -5.62 -1.25 -15.87
CA ALA A 49 -5.90 -1.36 -17.30
C ALA A 49 -4.63 -1.58 -18.14
N TRP A 50 -3.43 -1.37 -17.59
CA TRP A 50 -2.16 -1.52 -18.28
C TRP A 50 -1.24 -2.46 -17.51
N LEU A 51 -0.88 -3.60 -18.11
CA LEU A 51 -0.05 -4.65 -17.48
C LEU A 51 -0.56 -5.06 -16.09
N ALA A 52 -1.89 -5.03 -15.87
CA ALA A 52 -2.51 -5.29 -14.58
C ALA A 52 -1.92 -4.46 -13.40
N GLY A 53 -1.36 -3.28 -13.66
CA GLY A 53 -0.75 -2.45 -12.64
C GLY A 53 0.59 -2.94 -12.10
N VAL A 54 1.20 -3.96 -12.71
CA VAL A 54 2.51 -4.50 -12.29
C VAL A 54 3.60 -3.44 -12.38
N LEU A 55 4.46 -3.35 -11.38
CA LEU A 55 5.62 -2.46 -11.41
C LEU A 55 6.78 -3.10 -12.20
N ASP A 56 7.20 -2.42 -13.27
CA ASP A 56 8.47 -2.65 -13.96
C ASP A 56 9.50 -1.56 -13.60
N ILE A 57 10.66 -1.60 -14.21
CA ILE A 57 11.74 -0.65 -13.94
C ILE A 57 11.32 0.78 -14.30
N ASP A 58 10.69 0.98 -15.46
CA ASP A 58 10.27 2.29 -15.94
C ASP A 58 9.17 2.89 -15.05
N ALA A 59 8.21 2.06 -14.61
CA ALA A 59 7.18 2.46 -13.65
C ALA A 59 7.77 2.83 -12.30
N SER A 60 8.74 2.05 -11.83
CA SER A 60 9.45 2.32 -10.57
C SER A 60 10.24 3.63 -10.63
N ASP A 61 10.93 3.89 -11.74
CA ASP A 61 11.67 5.15 -11.95
C ASP A 61 10.73 6.35 -12.09
N LYS A 62 9.62 6.22 -12.83
CA LYS A 62 8.59 7.25 -12.95
C LYS A 62 8.03 7.62 -11.59
N ALA A 63 7.59 6.64 -10.82
CA ALA A 63 7.07 6.85 -9.48
C ALA A 63 8.11 7.49 -8.56
N ALA A 64 9.32 6.92 -8.49
CA ALA A 64 10.40 7.41 -7.63
C ALA A 64 10.78 8.87 -7.93
N ARG A 65 10.88 9.24 -9.21
CA ARG A 65 11.19 10.65 -9.61
C ARG A 65 10.09 11.60 -9.21
N PHE A 66 8.84 11.24 -9.45
CA PHE A 66 7.69 12.07 -9.10
C PHE A 66 7.58 12.24 -7.59
N ILE A 67 7.74 11.17 -6.84
CA ILE A 67 7.72 11.16 -5.39
C ILE A 67 8.80 12.10 -4.82
N ARG A 68 10.04 11.98 -5.30
CA ARG A 68 11.13 12.88 -4.87
C ARG A 68 10.90 14.35 -5.23
N PHE A 69 10.22 14.61 -6.35
CA PHE A 69 9.79 15.95 -6.69
C PHE A 69 8.80 16.49 -5.64
N CYS A 70 7.77 15.72 -5.32
CA CYS A 70 6.80 16.10 -4.29
C CYS A 70 7.46 16.37 -2.94
N ASP A 71 8.45 15.55 -2.55
CA ASP A 71 9.25 15.75 -1.34
C ASP A 71 10.00 17.08 -1.33
N CYS A 72 10.72 17.35 -2.38
CA CYS A 72 11.46 18.61 -2.50
C CYS A 72 10.60 19.85 -2.28
N PHE A 73 9.32 19.77 -2.62
CA PHE A 73 8.38 20.88 -2.54
C PHE A 73 7.36 20.76 -1.42
N ASN A 74 7.53 19.78 -0.51
CA ASN A 74 6.60 19.49 0.60
C ASN A 74 5.16 19.30 0.13
N ILE A 75 4.95 18.63 -1.03
CA ILE A 75 3.63 18.30 -1.56
C ILE A 75 3.22 16.93 -0.99
N PRO A 76 2.14 16.84 -0.20
CA PRO A 76 1.62 15.57 0.30
C PRO A 76 1.28 14.62 -0.84
N LEU A 77 1.55 13.31 -0.64
CA LEU A 77 1.27 12.28 -1.63
C LEU A 77 0.08 11.42 -1.22
N ILE A 78 -0.75 11.09 -2.20
CA ILE A 78 -1.80 10.07 -2.10
C ILE A 78 -1.40 8.94 -3.03
N THR A 79 -1.29 7.72 -2.48
CA THR A 79 -0.99 6.53 -3.26
C THR A 79 -2.22 5.64 -3.36
N PHE A 80 -2.62 5.32 -4.59
CA PHE A 80 -3.65 4.31 -4.88
C PHE A 80 -2.92 3.05 -5.34
N GLU A 81 -3.05 1.98 -4.58
CA GLU A 81 -2.32 0.74 -4.83
C GLU A 81 -3.26 -0.41 -5.19
N ASP A 82 -3.17 -0.84 -6.44
CA ASP A 82 -3.73 -2.08 -6.95
C ASP A 82 -2.63 -2.76 -7.77
N VAL A 83 -1.71 -3.41 -7.07
CA VAL A 83 -0.52 -3.99 -7.67
C VAL A 83 -0.39 -5.47 -7.32
N PRO A 84 -0.35 -6.35 -8.33
CA PRO A 84 -0.09 -7.77 -8.11
C PRO A 84 1.38 -8.04 -7.73
N GLY A 85 2.29 -7.08 -7.93
CA GLY A 85 3.69 -7.19 -7.60
C GLY A 85 4.61 -6.49 -8.61
N PHE A 86 5.91 -6.77 -8.49
CA PHE A 86 6.89 -6.38 -9.51
C PHE A 86 6.86 -7.35 -10.69
N LEU A 87 7.13 -6.85 -11.89
CA LEU A 87 7.19 -7.67 -13.11
C LEU A 87 8.33 -8.70 -12.98
N PRO A 88 8.04 -10.00 -12.99
CA PRO A 88 9.09 -11.01 -12.94
C PRO A 88 9.83 -11.10 -14.27
N GLY A 89 11.12 -11.45 -14.21
CA GLY A 89 11.91 -11.73 -15.40
C GLY A 89 13.38 -11.36 -15.24
N THR A 90 14.25 -12.14 -15.86
CA THR A 90 15.70 -11.99 -15.75
C THR A 90 16.20 -10.60 -16.17
N VAL A 91 15.56 -9.97 -17.17
CA VAL A 91 15.90 -8.61 -17.61
C VAL A 91 15.58 -7.58 -16.53
N GLN A 92 14.43 -7.67 -15.89
CA GLN A 92 14.01 -6.77 -14.82
C GLN A 92 14.90 -6.94 -13.58
N GLU A 93 15.23 -8.17 -13.23
CA GLU A 93 16.08 -8.50 -12.08
C GLU A 93 17.53 -8.06 -12.29
N HIS A 94 18.12 -8.32 -13.44
CA HIS A 94 19.48 -7.87 -13.78
C HIS A 94 19.61 -6.34 -13.80
N ASN A 95 18.57 -5.63 -14.23
CA ASN A 95 18.56 -4.17 -14.24
C ASN A 95 18.22 -3.56 -12.87
N GLY A 96 17.98 -4.39 -11.83
CA GLY A 96 17.85 -3.95 -10.45
C GLY A 96 16.51 -3.31 -10.11
N ILE A 97 15.40 -3.89 -10.61
CA ILE A 97 14.03 -3.40 -10.36
C ILE A 97 13.74 -3.10 -8.88
N ILE A 98 14.23 -3.94 -7.99
CA ILE A 98 14.03 -3.77 -6.55
C ILE A 98 14.79 -2.55 -6.01
N ARG A 99 15.98 -2.24 -6.56
CA ARG A 99 16.73 -1.04 -6.20
C ARG A 99 16.01 0.25 -6.64
N HIS A 100 15.31 0.21 -7.77
CA HIS A 100 14.52 1.34 -8.26
C HIS A 100 13.27 1.55 -7.39
N GLY A 101 12.60 0.49 -6.94
CA GLY A 101 11.48 0.58 -6.01
C GLY A 101 11.84 1.08 -4.61
N ALA A 102 13.08 0.90 -4.15
CA ALA A 102 13.50 1.29 -2.80
C ALA A 102 13.77 2.80 -2.58
N LYS A 103 13.57 3.65 -3.60
CA LYS A 103 13.87 5.10 -3.54
C LYS A 103 12.73 5.98 -3.03
N ILE A 104 11.66 5.38 -2.52
CA ILE A 104 10.39 6.05 -2.22
C ILE A 104 10.27 6.37 -0.73
N VAL A 105 10.37 7.65 -0.32
CA VAL A 105 10.06 8.10 1.06
C VAL A 105 9.46 9.49 1.05
N ILE A 106 8.13 9.64 1.36
CA ILE A 106 7.45 10.94 1.57
C ILE A 106 6.04 10.78 2.16
N PRO A 107 5.33 11.88 2.66
CA PRO A 107 4.00 11.77 3.28
C PRO A 107 3.07 10.92 2.44
N LEU A 108 2.53 9.88 3.06
CA LEU A 108 1.92 8.80 2.32
C LEU A 108 0.48 8.58 2.79
N ILE A 109 -0.47 8.69 1.86
CA ILE A 109 -1.76 8.03 2.02
C ILE A 109 -1.70 6.74 1.21
N THR A 110 -1.75 5.61 1.91
CA THR A 110 -1.70 4.27 1.31
C THR A 110 -3.10 3.69 1.23
N PHE A 111 -3.54 3.29 0.03
CA PHE A 111 -4.71 2.45 -0.16
C PHE A 111 -4.24 1.02 -0.30
N GLU A 112 -4.61 0.16 0.64
CA GLU A 112 -4.08 -1.19 0.74
C GLU A 112 -5.09 -2.25 0.30
N ASP A 113 -4.70 -3.06 -0.69
CA ASP A 113 -5.35 -4.33 -1.06
C ASP A 113 -4.26 -5.32 -1.42
N VAL A 114 -3.69 -5.99 -0.42
CA VAL A 114 -2.53 -6.86 -0.61
C VAL A 114 -2.73 -8.25 0.01
N PRO A 115 -2.79 -9.32 -0.83
CA PRO A 115 -2.99 -10.69 -0.34
C PRO A 115 -1.72 -11.33 0.23
N GLY A 116 -0.57 -10.65 0.20
CA GLY A 116 0.70 -11.17 0.69
C GLY A 116 1.86 -10.98 -0.28
N PHE A 117 3.04 -11.46 0.11
CA PHE A 117 4.19 -11.56 -0.78
C PHE A 117 3.98 -12.72 -1.77
N LEU A 118 4.48 -12.55 -3.00
CA LEU A 118 4.39 -13.59 -4.02
C LEU A 118 5.20 -14.83 -3.59
N PRO A 119 4.55 -16.00 -3.42
CA PRO A 119 5.26 -17.23 -3.06
C PRO A 119 5.98 -17.84 -4.26
N GLY A 120 7.04 -18.60 -3.99
CA GLY A 120 7.71 -19.38 -5.00
C GLY A 120 9.23 -19.47 -4.78
N THR A 121 9.82 -20.58 -5.15
CA THR A 121 11.27 -20.86 -4.95
C THR A 121 12.16 -19.82 -5.60
N ILE A 122 11.80 -19.31 -6.78
CA ILE A 122 12.52 -18.25 -7.48
C ILE A 122 12.49 -16.96 -6.66
N GLN A 123 11.34 -16.57 -6.13
CA GLN A 123 11.17 -15.37 -5.31
C GLN A 123 11.95 -15.47 -4.00
N GLU A 124 11.94 -16.65 -3.39
CA GLU A 124 12.68 -16.91 -2.16
C GLU A 124 14.20 -16.87 -2.39
N HIS A 125 14.67 -17.52 -3.45
CA HIS A 125 16.09 -17.48 -3.82
C HIS A 125 16.57 -16.05 -4.16
N ASN A 126 15.73 -15.24 -4.78
CA ASN A 126 16.03 -13.84 -5.07
C ASN A 126 15.87 -12.93 -3.85
N GLY A 127 15.51 -13.47 -2.68
CA GLY A 127 15.47 -12.75 -1.42
C GLY A 127 14.30 -11.80 -1.27
N ILE A 128 13.09 -12.21 -1.68
CA ILE A 128 11.88 -11.38 -1.59
C ILE A 128 11.66 -10.79 -0.20
N ILE A 129 11.94 -11.56 0.86
CA ILE A 129 11.80 -11.10 2.24
C ILE A 129 12.80 -9.98 2.57
N ARG A 130 14.06 -10.11 2.09
CA ARG A 130 15.08 -9.07 2.24
C ARG A 130 14.67 -7.79 1.52
N HIS A 131 14.09 -7.91 0.33
CA HIS A 131 13.58 -6.76 -0.41
C HIS A 131 12.35 -6.15 0.25
N GLY A 132 11.44 -6.96 0.79
CA GLY A 132 10.33 -6.48 1.61
C GLY A 132 10.78 -5.70 2.85
N ALA A 133 11.87 -6.13 3.49
CA ALA A 133 12.46 -5.42 4.62
C ALA A 133 12.92 -3.99 4.28
N LYS A 134 13.26 -3.71 3.01
CA LYS A 134 13.59 -2.33 2.56
C LYS A 134 12.38 -1.42 2.60
N ILE A 135 11.21 -1.93 2.26
CA ILE A 135 9.96 -1.18 2.29
C ILE A 135 9.59 -0.88 3.76
N VAL A 136 9.67 -1.89 4.63
CA VAL A 136 9.47 -1.68 6.09
C VAL A 136 10.38 -0.58 6.62
N TYR A 137 11.67 -0.65 6.26
CA TYR A 137 12.65 0.35 6.68
C TYR A 137 12.24 1.75 6.19
N ALA A 138 11.85 1.88 4.93
CA ALA A 138 11.46 3.17 4.34
C ALA A 138 10.26 3.79 5.06
N TYR A 139 9.21 3.01 5.31
CA TYR A 139 8.04 3.48 6.06
C TYR A 139 8.36 3.80 7.53
N ALA A 140 9.14 2.97 8.20
CA ALA A 140 9.51 3.21 9.60
C ALA A 140 10.41 4.44 9.75
N GLU A 141 11.29 4.69 8.77
CA GLU A 141 12.21 5.84 8.74
C GLU A 141 11.50 7.16 8.38
N ALA A 142 10.39 7.11 7.64
CA ALA A 142 9.67 8.30 7.20
C ALA A 142 9.10 9.07 8.38
N THR A 143 9.40 10.37 8.45
CA THR A 143 8.98 11.29 9.51
C THR A 143 7.70 12.08 9.17
N VAL A 144 7.25 11.96 7.97
CA VAL A 144 6.07 12.64 7.40
C VAL A 144 4.75 12.03 7.89
N PRO A 145 3.60 12.72 7.75
CA PRO A 145 2.29 12.12 7.98
C PRO A 145 2.06 10.87 7.14
N LYS A 146 1.62 9.81 7.77
CA LYS A 146 1.33 8.52 7.15
C LYS A 146 -0.12 8.11 7.45
N VAL A 147 -0.94 8.05 6.40
CA VAL A 147 -2.34 7.63 6.48
C VAL A 147 -2.53 6.41 5.61
N THR A 148 -3.09 5.35 6.17
CA THR A 148 -3.36 4.10 5.44
C THR A 148 -4.85 3.82 5.42
N LEU A 149 -5.39 3.46 4.26
CA LEU A 149 -6.75 3.00 4.08
C LEU A 149 -6.74 1.59 3.48
N ILE A 150 -7.17 0.62 4.25
CA ILE A 150 -7.32 -0.77 3.83
C ILE A 150 -8.66 -0.92 3.12
N THR A 151 -8.61 -1.19 1.81
CA THR A 151 -9.80 -1.26 0.97
C THR A 151 -10.40 -2.66 0.91
N ARG A 152 -9.55 -3.70 0.95
CA ARG A 152 -10.00 -5.09 0.89
C ARG A 152 -9.09 -6.03 1.68
N LYS A 153 -7.91 -6.37 1.19
CA LYS A 153 -7.01 -7.35 1.80
C LYS A 153 -5.77 -6.72 2.40
N ALA A 154 -5.39 -7.20 3.57
CA ALA A 154 -4.18 -6.80 4.27
C ALA A 154 -3.64 -8.01 5.04
N TYR A 155 -2.81 -8.84 4.38
CA TYR A 155 -2.37 -10.11 4.95
C TYR A 155 -0.89 -10.14 5.29
N GLY A 156 -0.62 -10.54 6.52
CA GLY A 156 0.69 -10.96 7.02
C GLY A 156 1.78 -9.90 6.89
N GLY A 157 2.91 -10.34 6.36
CA GLY A 157 4.07 -9.46 6.16
C GLY A 157 3.82 -8.32 5.18
N ALA A 158 2.97 -8.51 4.18
CA ALA A 158 2.61 -7.48 3.22
C ALA A 158 1.82 -6.34 3.89
N TYR A 159 0.84 -6.65 4.75
CA TYR A 159 0.19 -5.66 5.61
C TYR A 159 1.20 -4.86 6.44
N ILE A 160 2.18 -5.57 7.05
CA ILE A 160 3.18 -4.90 7.90
C ILE A 160 4.03 -3.91 7.10
N VAL A 161 4.42 -4.25 5.86
CA VAL A 161 5.30 -3.39 5.05
C VAL A 161 4.58 -2.18 4.46
N MET A 162 3.24 -2.20 4.35
CA MET A 162 2.44 -1.17 3.67
C MET A 162 1.97 -0.05 4.62
N SER A 163 2.85 0.51 5.43
CA SER A 163 2.52 1.61 6.36
C SER A 163 1.46 1.24 7.39
N SER A 164 1.63 0.09 8.02
CA SER A 164 0.74 -0.34 9.10
C SER A 164 0.92 0.44 10.39
N LYS A 165 -0.07 0.37 11.29
CA LYS A 165 0.01 0.98 12.62
C LYS A 165 1.26 0.55 13.41
N PRO A 166 1.61 -0.75 13.45
CA PRO A 166 2.85 -1.21 14.12
C PRO A 166 4.14 -0.63 13.53
N THR A 167 4.17 -0.23 12.26
CA THR A 167 5.34 0.41 11.63
C THR A 167 5.33 1.93 11.73
N GLY A 168 4.42 2.50 12.53
CA GLY A 168 4.39 3.92 12.86
C GLY A 168 3.54 4.76 11.91
N ALA A 169 2.50 4.19 11.28
CA ALA A 169 1.48 4.99 10.61
C ALA A 169 0.70 5.83 11.62
N ASP A 170 0.36 7.06 11.25
CA ASP A 170 -0.35 7.99 12.11
C ASP A 170 -1.84 7.64 12.20
N VAL A 171 -2.47 7.40 11.06
CA VAL A 171 -3.89 7.05 10.95
C VAL A 171 -4.07 5.85 10.04
N ASN A 172 -4.73 4.81 10.54
CA ASN A 172 -5.09 3.62 9.78
C ASN A 172 -6.61 3.47 9.75
N LEU A 173 -7.16 3.49 8.54
CA LEU A 173 -8.58 3.33 8.26
C LEU A 173 -8.82 2.00 7.54
N ALA A 174 -10.03 1.46 7.65
CA ALA A 174 -10.41 0.28 6.87
C ALA A 174 -11.86 0.38 6.40
N TYR A 175 -12.16 -0.23 5.25
CA TYR A 175 -13.55 -0.42 4.84
C TYR A 175 -14.19 -1.61 5.59
N PRO A 176 -15.55 -1.64 5.71
CA PRO A 176 -16.23 -2.72 6.45
C PRO A 176 -15.98 -4.12 5.89
N GLN A 177 -15.69 -4.22 4.59
CA GLN A 177 -15.37 -5.48 3.89
C GLN A 177 -13.88 -5.83 3.93
N ALA A 178 -13.05 -5.07 4.64
CA ALA A 178 -11.62 -5.34 4.69
C ALA A 178 -11.34 -6.64 5.47
N GLU A 179 -10.38 -7.40 4.96
CA GLU A 179 -9.89 -8.63 5.57
C GLU A 179 -8.46 -8.39 6.09
N ILE A 180 -8.33 -8.31 7.42
CA ILE A 180 -7.04 -8.03 8.07
C ILE A 180 -6.64 -9.27 8.89
N ALA A 181 -5.61 -9.98 8.45
CA ALA A 181 -5.21 -11.24 9.06
C ALA A 181 -3.72 -11.56 8.86
N VAL A 182 -3.22 -12.53 9.62
CA VAL A 182 -1.86 -13.07 9.43
C VAL A 182 -1.74 -13.78 8.08
N MET A 183 -2.80 -14.46 7.65
CA MET A 183 -2.92 -15.11 6.34
C MET A 183 -4.40 -15.30 6.00
N GLY A 184 -4.71 -15.52 4.73
CA GLY A 184 -6.09 -15.82 4.31
C GLY A 184 -6.64 -17.07 4.99
N ALA A 185 -7.95 -17.07 5.29
CA ALA A 185 -8.62 -18.14 6.05
C ALA A 185 -8.39 -19.53 5.46
N ALA A 186 -8.46 -19.68 4.14
CA ALA A 186 -8.19 -20.96 3.47
C ALA A 186 -6.78 -21.49 3.74
N GLY A 187 -5.78 -20.61 3.76
CA GLY A 187 -4.40 -20.96 4.11
C GLY A 187 -4.28 -21.41 5.56
N ALA A 188 -4.85 -20.64 6.48
CA ALA A 188 -4.84 -20.94 7.90
C ALA A 188 -5.53 -22.29 8.21
N VAL A 189 -6.70 -22.53 7.65
CA VAL A 189 -7.47 -23.77 7.86
C VAL A 189 -6.73 -24.98 7.26
N ASN A 190 -6.10 -24.85 6.11
CA ASN A 190 -5.32 -25.94 5.53
C ASN A 190 -4.10 -26.34 6.38
N ILE A 191 -3.55 -25.40 7.13
CA ILE A 191 -2.43 -25.67 8.05
C ILE A 191 -2.94 -26.27 9.36
N LEU A 192 -3.94 -25.62 9.99
CA LEU A 192 -4.42 -25.97 11.33
C LEU A 192 -5.29 -27.24 11.33
N TYR A 193 -6.10 -27.41 10.28
CA TYR A 193 -7.07 -28.50 10.14
C TYR A 193 -6.73 -29.42 8.98
N ARG A 194 -5.46 -29.82 8.89
CA ARG A 194 -4.91 -30.61 7.78
C ARG A 194 -5.61 -31.94 7.56
N LYS A 195 -6.21 -32.53 8.63
CA LYS A 195 -6.85 -33.83 8.61
C LYS A 195 -8.36 -33.78 8.33
N SER A 196 -8.98 -32.62 8.32
CA SER A 196 -10.41 -32.46 8.08
C SER A 196 -10.79 -32.68 6.62
N THR A 197 -12.03 -33.08 6.36
CA THR A 197 -12.57 -33.25 5.02
C THR A 197 -12.71 -31.90 4.29
N PRO A 198 -12.84 -31.90 2.95
CA PRO A 198 -13.05 -30.66 2.21
C PRO A 198 -14.30 -29.88 2.66
N GLU A 199 -15.39 -30.60 2.98
CA GLU A 199 -16.66 -30.04 3.44
C GLU A 199 -16.50 -29.37 4.82
N GLU A 200 -15.91 -30.09 5.79
CA GLU A 200 -15.59 -29.54 7.11
C GLU A 200 -14.69 -28.28 7.00
N LYS A 201 -13.70 -28.32 6.11
CA LYS A 201 -12.81 -27.16 5.89
C LYS A 201 -13.55 -25.94 5.40
N GLN A 202 -14.55 -26.08 4.53
CA GLN A 202 -15.33 -24.95 4.04
C GLN A 202 -16.12 -24.26 5.17
N GLU A 203 -16.70 -25.05 6.07
CA GLU A 203 -17.42 -24.54 7.23
C GLU A 203 -16.47 -23.81 8.21
N ILE A 204 -15.31 -24.41 8.48
CA ILE A 204 -14.27 -23.81 9.33
C ILE A 204 -13.70 -22.53 8.72
N ILE A 205 -13.51 -22.47 7.39
CA ILE A 205 -13.05 -21.26 6.70
C ILE A 205 -14.01 -20.12 6.97
N LYS A 206 -15.32 -20.36 6.79
CA LYS A 206 -16.33 -19.33 7.02
C LYS A 206 -16.36 -18.86 8.48
N ASP A 207 -16.32 -19.78 9.41
CA ASP A 207 -16.26 -19.45 10.85
C ASP A 207 -14.96 -18.67 11.20
N TYR A 208 -13.85 -18.98 10.55
CA TYR A 208 -12.58 -18.29 10.71
C TYR A 208 -12.62 -16.86 10.14
N GLU A 209 -13.24 -16.69 8.96
CA GLU A 209 -13.43 -15.36 8.34
C GLU A 209 -14.28 -14.46 9.24
N ASP A 210 -15.41 -14.97 9.70
CA ASP A 210 -16.33 -14.22 10.57
C ASP A 210 -15.68 -13.82 11.90
N LYS A 211 -14.83 -14.67 12.48
CA LYS A 211 -14.21 -14.43 13.79
C LYS A 211 -12.91 -13.62 13.75
N PHE A 212 -12.10 -13.78 12.72
CA PHE A 212 -10.73 -13.29 12.74
C PHE A 212 -10.35 -12.40 11.56
N SER A 213 -10.98 -12.53 10.40
CA SER A 213 -10.57 -11.83 9.18
C SER A 213 -11.46 -10.63 8.89
N ASN A 214 -11.77 -9.83 9.93
CA ASN A 214 -12.62 -8.65 9.77
C ASN A 214 -11.99 -7.40 10.40
N PRO A 215 -12.35 -6.19 9.95
CA PRO A 215 -11.72 -4.96 10.41
C PRO A 215 -12.09 -4.61 11.86
N TYR A 216 -13.21 -5.11 12.38
CA TYR A 216 -13.63 -4.82 13.76
C TYR A 216 -12.72 -5.51 14.77
N CYS A 217 -12.33 -6.76 14.52
CA CYS A 217 -11.33 -7.44 15.34
C CYS A 217 -9.97 -6.75 15.32
N ALA A 218 -9.59 -6.16 14.19
CA ALA A 218 -8.36 -5.38 14.08
C ALA A 218 -8.47 -4.06 14.86
N ALA A 219 -9.63 -3.40 14.83
CA ALA A 219 -9.90 -2.18 15.61
C ALA A 219 -9.86 -2.43 17.11
N GLU A 220 -10.49 -3.51 17.61
CA GLU A 220 -10.44 -3.91 19.02
C GLU A 220 -9.01 -4.10 19.54
N ARG A 221 -8.09 -4.51 18.66
CA ARG A 221 -6.68 -4.71 18.97
C ARG A 221 -5.80 -3.48 18.73
N GLY A 222 -6.39 -2.36 18.30
CA GLY A 222 -5.66 -1.13 18.01
C GLY A 222 -4.79 -1.19 16.76
N LEU A 223 -5.06 -2.10 15.83
CA LEU A 223 -4.35 -2.21 14.54
C LEU A 223 -4.86 -1.22 13.50
N ILE A 224 -6.09 -0.77 13.65
CA ILE A 224 -6.69 0.32 12.87
C ILE A 224 -7.41 1.29 13.81
N ASP A 225 -7.56 2.54 13.38
CA ASP A 225 -8.17 3.59 14.19
C ASP A 225 -9.68 3.70 13.97
N GLU A 226 -10.15 3.46 12.74
CA GLU A 226 -11.57 3.59 12.40
C GLU A 226 -11.98 2.71 11.23
N VAL A 227 -13.20 2.15 11.28
CA VAL A 227 -13.86 1.52 10.13
C VAL A 227 -14.77 2.55 9.48
N ILE A 228 -14.54 2.86 8.20
CA ILE A 228 -15.23 3.92 7.47
C ILE A 228 -16.00 3.38 6.27
N MET A 229 -17.13 4.01 5.92
CA MET A 229 -17.81 3.69 4.67
C MET A 229 -17.07 4.28 3.46
N PRO A 230 -17.08 3.61 2.30
CA PRO A 230 -16.42 4.12 1.08
C PRO A 230 -16.84 5.56 0.71
N ARG A 231 -18.10 5.91 0.90
CA ARG A 231 -18.62 7.27 0.64
C ARG A 231 -17.98 8.36 1.52
N ASP A 232 -17.44 7.99 2.68
CA ASP A 232 -16.87 8.92 3.65
C ASP A 232 -15.35 9.08 3.45
N THR A 233 -14.74 8.34 2.52
CA THR A 233 -13.28 8.28 2.28
C THR A 233 -12.67 9.67 2.17
N ARG A 234 -13.20 10.51 1.27
CA ARG A 234 -12.67 11.85 1.04
C ARG A 234 -12.69 12.69 2.33
N TYR A 235 -13.81 12.71 3.04
CA TYR A 235 -13.95 13.45 4.28
C TYR A 235 -12.95 12.98 5.34
N LYS A 236 -12.84 11.67 5.51
CA LYS A 236 -11.94 11.06 6.51
C LYS A 236 -10.47 11.27 6.19
N LEU A 237 -10.07 11.23 4.93
CA LEU A 237 -8.70 11.54 4.52
C LEU A 237 -8.33 12.99 4.78
N ILE A 238 -9.24 13.94 4.48
CA ILE A 238 -9.05 15.36 4.80
C ILE A 238 -8.88 15.54 6.32
N GLN A 239 -9.73 14.91 7.11
CA GLN A 239 -9.67 14.95 8.57
C GLN A 239 -8.35 14.37 9.11
N ALA A 240 -7.91 13.23 8.58
CA ALA A 240 -6.65 12.60 8.95
C ALA A 240 -5.43 13.50 8.63
N LEU A 241 -5.40 14.11 7.45
CA LEU A 241 -4.36 15.07 7.07
C LEU A 241 -4.36 16.30 7.97
N GLU A 242 -5.55 16.79 8.37
CA GLU A 242 -5.67 17.93 9.28
C GLU A 242 -5.15 17.59 10.68
N MET A 243 -5.48 16.40 11.18
CA MET A 243 -4.95 15.91 12.48
C MET A 243 -3.41 15.82 12.47
N CYS A 244 -2.82 15.45 11.33
CA CYS A 244 -1.37 15.31 11.18
C CYS A 244 -0.67 16.61 10.72
N HIS A 245 -1.37 17.71 10.56
CA HIS A 245 -0.85 18.96 10.00
C HIS A 245 0.39 19.48 10.74
N ASN A 246 0.41 19.37 12.06
CA ASN A 246 1.50 19.86 12.91
C ASN A 246 2.51 18.75 13.27
N LYS A 247 2.49 17.60 12.58
CA LYS A 247 3.46 16.55 12.84
C LYS A 247 4.88 17.06 12.60
N ASN A 248 5.68 17.04 13.65
CA ASN A 248 7.10 17.35 13.61
C ASN A 248 7.85 16.23 14.33
N GLN A 249 8.36 15.29 13.56
CA GLN A 249 9.11 14.13 14.04
C GLN A 249 10.52 14.19 13.48
N SER A 250 11.51 14.00 14.32
CA SER A 250 12.90 13.80 13.92
C SER A 250 13.36 12.42 14.35
N ASN A 251 14.11 11.77 13.48
CA ASN A 251 14.77 10.52 13.83
C ASN A 251 16.03 10.79 14.66
N PRO A 252 16.46 9.82 15.48
CA PRO A 252 17.75 9.94 16.19
C PRO A 252 18.88 10.27 15.22
N PRO A 253 19.80 11.16 15.58
CA PRO A 253 20.92 11.53 14.73
C PRO A 253 21.78 10.30 14.43
N LYS A 254 22.03 10.07 13.16
CA LYS A 254 22.86 8.97 12.65
C LYS A 254 23.70 9.42 11.47
N LYS A 255 24.80 8.75 11.25
CA LYS A 255 25.73 9.08 10.16
C LYS A 255 25.11 8.85 8.78
N HIS A 256 24.30 7.81 8.64
CA HIS A 256 23.50 7.48 7.44
C HIS A 256 22.44 6.44 7.81
N GLY A 257 21.44 6.26 6.96
CA GLY A 257 20.49 5.13 7.09
C GLY A 257 21.18 3.79 6.78
N ASN A 258 20.78 2.74 7.50
CA ASN A 258 21.26 1.37 7.26
C ASN A 258 20.11 0.50 6.76
N MET A 259 19.71 0.75 5.50
CA MET A 259 18.70 -0.04 4.84
C MET A 259 19.20 -1.47 4.60
N PRO A 260 18.39 -2.52 4.80
CA PRO A 260 18.76 -3.90 4.45
C PRO A 260 19.20 -4.01 3.00
N LEU A 261 20.35 -4.66 2.75
CA LEU A 261 20.95 -4.81 1.42
C LEU A 261 20.41 -6.03 0.68
#